data_2ce69b1a4f8f08a5bcff75a7368bc320
#
_entry.id   2ce69b1a4f8f08a5bcff75a7368bc320
#
_cell.length_a   1.000
_cell.length_b   1.000
_cell.length_c   1.000
_cell.angle_alpha   90.00
_cell.angle_beta   90.00
_cell.angle_gamma   90.00
#
_symmetry.space_group_name_H-M   'P 1'
#
loop_
_entity.id
_entity.type
_entity.pdbx_description
1 polymer ?
#
loop_
_entity_poly.entity_id
_entity_poly.type
_entity_poly.pdbx_seq_one_letter_code
_entity_poly.pdbx_strand_id
1 'polypeptide(L)'
;MQNPLGYEKESSLLKKFAIPSIISMLVSSLYNIVDQIFIGQGVGFLGNAATNVAFPLTTIALAIALLIGIGSASLFSLYLGEKRPERSSSIAGNGISMSVLCSVIYVVLVLVFLEPLLKSFGATSTIMPLALEYTRITTLGVPFLITTNVISNLIRADGSPKYSMTCMVAGAIVNTILDPLFIFVFHMGVAGAALATVAGQVISFFIAAWYIKSFQHIEFNKSSLRISLNDTKEMATIGMSASLNQIAILFVQIVLNNSLTYYGQFTKFGSDIPLAACGIVMKTNAILLAIIIGISQGMQPIIGFNYGAQKYERVKKTFKLAISVNLVVSFIGWTLFQFCTSTVLSIFGSGDANYFEFATMFMRIYLMLVCVDGVQMLSSSFFSSIKKAYLGMFLSMTRQVLFLIPLVLILPKFFGLNGILYAAPIADFVAFVVSVICILAEFKKLNELEKNMKVDSL
;
A
#
# COMPACT_ATOMS: atom_id res chain seq x y z
N MET A 1 -10.94 -17.51 26.30
CA MET A 1 -12.04 -16.62 25.81
C MET A 1 -12.27 -16.89 24.34
N GLN A 2 -13.52 -16.85 23.87
CA GLN A 2 -13.79 -16.97 22.44
C GLN A 2 -13.30 -15.69 21.71
N ASN A 3 -12.56 -15.85 20.60
CA ASN A 3 -12.05 -14.71 19.83
C ASN A 3 -13.22 -13.97 19.14
N PRO A 4 -13.37 -12.64 19.35
CA PRO A 4 -14.44 -11.82 18.79
C PRO A 4 -14.60 -11.96 17.27
N LEU A 5 -13.52 -12.20 16.54
CA LEU A 5 -13.53 -12.38 15.08
C LEU A 5 -14.48 -13.51 14.62
N GLY A 6 -14.71 -14.50 15.49
CA GLY A 6 -15.53 -15.68 15.17
C GLY A 6 -17.01 -15.57 15.52
N TYR A 7 -17.46 -14.59 16.32
CA TYR A 7 -18.85 -14.51 16.78
C TYR A 7 -19.51 -13.12 16.71
N GLU A 8 -18.73 -12.02 16.80
CA GLU A 8 -19.31 -10.68 16.65
C GLU A 8 -19.88 -10.50 15.22
N LYS A 9 -20.87 -9.62 15.08
CA LYS A 9 -21.51 -9.32 13.79
C LYS A 9 -20.48 -8.76 12.80
N GLU A 10 -20.49 -9.27 11.55
CA GLU A 10 -19.50 -8.95 10.54
C GLU A 10 -19.42 -7.44 10.23
N SER A 11 -20.57 -6.75 10.27
CA SER A 11 -20.63 -5.30 10.05
C SER A 11 -19.98 -4.49 11.18
N SER A 12 -20.09 -4.95 12.43
CA SER A 12 -19.44 -4.34 13.59
C SER A 12 -17.93 -4.55 13.51
N LEU A 13 -17.51 -5.79 13.21
CA LEU A 13 -16.11 -6.14 13.04
C LEU A 13 -15.46 -5.33 11.91
N LEU A 14 -16.10 -5.29 10.74
CA LEU A 14 -15.54 -4.54 9.61
C LEU A 14 -15.35 -3.06 9.97
N LYS A 15 -16.31 -2.42 10.62
CA LYS A 15 -16.16 -1.04 11.11
C LYS A 15 -15.02 -0.90 12.11
N LYS A 16 -14.93 -1.81 13.09
CA LYS A 16 -13.91 -1.82 14.15
C LYS A 16 -12.49 -1.93 13.57
N PHE A 17 -12.31 -2.67 12.47
CA PHE A 17 -11.02 -2.90 11.83
C PHE A 17 -10.72 -1.93 10.66
N ALA A 18 -11.70 -1.64 9.82
CA ALA A 18 -11.49 -0.81 8.65
C ALA A 18 -11.31 0.67 9.02
N ILE A 19 -12.08 1.23 9.96
CA ILE A 19 -11.96 2.66 10.30
C ILE A 19 -10.55 3.02 10.79
N PRO A 20 -9.96 2.32 11.78
CA PRO A 20 -8.57 2.60 12.17
C PRO A 20 -7.56 2.41 11.03
N SER A 21 -7.76 1.40 10.18
CA SER A 21 -6.88 1.16 9.03
C SER A 21 -6.98 2.29 8.00
N ILE A 22 -8.19 2.77 7.72
CA ILE A 22 -8.42 3.92 6.82
C ILE A 22 -7.73 5.17 7.37
N ILE A 23 -7.89 5.47 8.67
CA ILE A 23 -7.24 6.61 9.31
C ILE A 23 -5.72 6.50 9.18
N SER A 24 -5.14 5.32 9.44
CA SER A 24 -3.71 5.09 9.30
C SER A 24 -3.21 5.37 7.88
N MET A 25 -3.95 4.87 6.87
CA MET A 25 -3.56 5.04 5.46
C MET A 25 -3.74 6.48 4.99
N LEU A 26 -4.83 7.16 5.41
CA LEU A 26 -5.05 8.57 5.10
C LEU A 26 -3.97 9.45 5.73
N VAL A 27 -3.67 9.26 7.01
CA VAL A 27 -2.61 10.01 7.71
C VAL A 27 -1.26 9.76 7.04
N SER A 28 -0.96 8.52 6.66
CA SER A 28 0.27 8.19 5.92
C SER A 28 0.35 8.88 4.56
N SER A 29 -0.74 8.95 3.81
CA SER A 29 -0.77 9.65 2.52
C SER A 29 -0.64 11.16 2.69
N LEU A 30 -1.30 11.74 3.69
CA LEU A 30 -1.28 13.18 3.94
C LEU A 30 0.08 13.65 4.44
N TYR A 31 0.72 12.93 5.39
CA TYR A 31 2.02 13.37 5.88
C TYR A 31 3.09 13.34 4.77
N ASN A 32 3.04 12.36 3.85
CA ASN A 32 3.95 12.35 2.69
C ASN A 32 3.79 13.59 1.80
N ILE A 33 2.56 14.10 1.65
CA ILE A 33 2.31 15.34 0.90
C ILE A 33 2.84 16.55 1.66
N VAL A 34 2.63 16.61 2.96
CA VAL A 34 3.07 17.70 3.83
C VAL A 34 4.60 17.79 3.90
N ASP A 35 5.28 16.64 4.07
CA ASP A 35 6.74 16.51 4.03
C ASP A 35 7.32 17.10 2.73
N GLN A 36 6.75 16.73 1.58
CA GLN A 36 7.16 17.27 0.28
C GLN A 36 6.95 18.79 0.16
N ILE A 37 5.90 19.33 0.77
CA ILE A 37 5.65 20.78 0.82
C ILE A 37 6.74 21.48 1.65
N PHE A 38 7.07 20.95 2.82
CA PHE A 38 8.11 21.52 3.67
C PHE A 38 9.49 21.47 3.03
N ILE A 39 9.86 20.37 2.39
CA ILE A 39 11.12 20.24 1.62
C ILE A 39 11.13 21.25 0.47
N GLY A 40 10.04 21.38 -0.27
CA GLY A 40 9.93 22.31 -1.39
C GLY A 40 10.06 23.77 -0.95
N GLN A 41 9.52 24.16 0.20
CA GLN A 41 9.59 25.52 0.74
C GLN A 41 10.94 25.81 1.40
N GLY A 42 11.53 24.83 2.09
CA GLY A 42 12.77 25.04 2.87
C GLY A 42 14.05 24.80 2.09
N VAL A 43 14.05 23.87 1.14
CA VAL A 43 15.23 23.49 0.34
C VAL A 43 15.07 23.87 -1.13
N GLY A 44 13.82 24.05 -1.58
CA GLY A 44 13.50 24.37 -2.96
C GLY A 44 13.34 23.14 -3.84
N PHE A 45 13.26 23.35 -5.17
CA PHE A 45 12.98 22.30 -6.15
C PHE A 45 14.06 21.21 -6.19
N LEU A 46 15.31 21.52 -5.86
CA LEU A 46 16.40 20.54 -5.82
C LEU A 46 16.22 19.54 -4.66
N GLY A 47 15.66 20.00 -3.52
CA GLY A 47 15.32 19.12 -2.41
C GLY A 47 14.22 18.11 -2.80
N ASN A 48 13.15 18.58 -3.43
CA ASN A 48 12.10 17.69 -3.94
C ASN A 48 12.63 16.73 -5.03
N ALA A 49 13.53 17.19 -5.90
CA ALA A 49 14.16 16.33 -6.89
C ALA A 49 15.01 15.23 -6.23
N ALA A 50 15.74 15.56 -5.18
CA ALA A 50 16.55 14.59 -4.42
C ALA A 50 15.69 13.50 -3.76
N THR A 51 14.56 13.88 -3.13
CA THR A 51 13.63 12.91 -2.53
C THR A 51 12.94 12.05 -3.58
N ASN A 52 12.60 12.59 -4.76
CA ASN A 52 12.03 11.83 -5.86
C ASN A 52 12.99 10.76 -6.40
N VAL A 53 14.29 11.07 -6.47
CA VAL A 53 15.31 10.09 -6.87
C VAL A 53 15.50 8.99 -5.81
N ALA A 54 15.29 9.31 -4.54
CA ALA A 54 15.34 8.34 -3.44
C ALA A 54 14.06 7.47 -3.33
N PHE A 55 12.93 7.91 -3.91
CA PHE A 55 11.62 7.26 -3.79
C PHE A 55 11.60 5.78 -4.19
N PRO A 56 12.26 5.30 -5.26
CA PRO A 56 12.32 3.88 -5.60
C PRO A 56 12.86 3.01 -4.46
N LEU A 57 13.86 3.50 -3.73
CA LEU A 57 14.43 2.77 -2.59
C LEU A 57 13.41 2.62 -1.46
N THR A 58 12.69 3.67 -1.13
CA THR A 58 11.60 3.61 -0.13
C THR A 58 10.51 2.63 -0.57
N THR A 59 10.18 2.61 -1.86
CA THR A 59 9.17 1.71 -2.43
C THR A 59 9.59 0.25 -2.31
N ILE A 60 10.87 -0.07 -2.56
CA ILE A 60 11.42 -1.43 -2.39
C ILE A 60 11.39 -1.83 -0.90
N ALA A 61 11.77 -0.93 0.02
CA ALA A 61 11.67 -1.20 1.45
C ALA A 61 10.21 -1.51 1.87
N LEU A 62 9.25 -0.75 1.36
CA LEU A 62 7.83 -0.98 1.61
C LEU A 62 7.35 -2.31 0.99
N ALA A 63 7.83 -2.69 -0.19
CA ALA A 63 7.51 -3.98 -0.80
C ALA A 63 7.99 -5.16 0.07
N ILE A 64 9.19 -5.05 0.67
CA ILE A 64 9.71 -6.04 1.63
C ILE A 64 8.83 -6.06 2.89
N ALA A 65 8.45 -4.91 3.41
CA ALA A 65 7.58 -4.79 4.58
C ALA A 65 6.21 -5.46 4.35
N LEU A 66 5.63 -5.27 3.17
CA LEU A 66 4.35 -5.88 2.77
C LEU A 66 4.48 -7.39 2.53
N LEU A 67 5.59 -7.84 1.93
CA LEU A 67 5.88 -9.26 1.75
C LEU A 67 5.81 -10.02 3.07
N ILE A 68 6.51 -9.53 4.07
CA ILE A 68 6.60 -10.17 5.38
C ILE A 68 5.35 -9.87 6.21
N GLY A 69 4.90 -8.61 6.24
CA GLY A 69 3.81 -8.14 7.11
C GLY A 69 2.45 -8.73 6.75
N ILE A 70 2.06 -8.70 5.49
CA ILE A 70 0.79 -9.27 5.03
C ILE A 70 0.85 -10.79 5.08
N GLY A 71 1.98 -11.38 4.68
CA GLY A 71 2.16 -12.83 4.75
C GLY A 71 2.02 -13.38 6.17
N SER A 72 2.74 -12.77 7.13
CA SER A 72 2.67 -13.19 8.54
C SER A 72 1.29 -12.93 9.16
N ALA A 73 0.68 -11.77 8.93
CA ALA A 73 -0.62 -11.43 9.50
C ALA A 73 -1.75 -12.32 8.96
N SER A 74 -1.71 -12.68 7.67
CA SER A 74 -2.70 -13.59 7.07
C SER A 74 -2.61 -14.99 7.67
N LEU A 75 -1.39 -15.56 7.78
CA LEU A 75 -1.17 -16.87 8.40
C LEU A 75 -1.49 -16.86 9.91
N PHE A 76 -1.12 -15.78 10.59
CA PHE A 76 -1.42 -15.59 12.00
C PHE A 76 -2.94 -15.70 12.25
N SER A 77 -3.74 -14.94 11.52
CA SER A 77 -5.19 -14.94 11.63
C SER A 77 -5.80 -16.30 11.29
N LEU A 78 -5.29 -16.96 10.24
CA LEU A 78 -5.74 -18.28 9.80
C LEU A 78 -5.49 -19.33 10.88
N TYR A 79 -4.27 -19.41 11.42
CA TYR A 79 -3.94 -20.41 12.46
C TYR A 79 -4.65 -20.14 13.79
N LEU A 80 -4.95 -18.87 14.12
CA LEU A 80 -5.84 -18.57 15.23
C LEU A 80 -7.25 -19.13 15.01
N GLY A 81 -7.75 -19.02 13.77
CA GLY A 81 -9.04 -19.62 13.40
C GLY A 81 -9.05 -21.14 13.49
N GLU A 82 -7.96 -21.80 13.13
CA GLU A 82 -7.73 -23.24 13.25
C GLU A 82 -7.53 -23.69 14.71
N LYS A 83 -7.59 -22.78 15.70
CA LYS A 83 -7.31 -23.03 17.13
C LYS A 83 -5.88 -23.56 17.38
N ARG A 84 -4.90 -23.03 16.65
CA ARG A 84 -3.47 -23.37 16.74
C ARG A 84 -2.65 -22.14 17.17
N PRO A 85 -2.80 -21.61 18.41
CA PRO A 85 -2.14 -20.38 18.86
C PRO A 85 -0.61 -20.48 18.87
N GLU A 86 -0.06 -21.68 19.14
CA GLU A 86 1.38 -21.93 19.11
C GLU A 86 1.95 -21.69 17.70
N ARG A 87 1.21 -22.11 16.67
CA ARG A 87 1.59 -21.90 15.28
C ARG A 87 1.51 -20.42 14.90
N SER A 88 0.47 -19.72 15.37
CA SER A 88 0.35 -18.27 15.21
C SER A 88 1.51 -17.52 15.89
N SER A 89 1.92 -17.96 17.08
CA SER A 89 3.07 -17.40 17.81
C SER A 89 4.39 -17.59 17.03
N SER A 90 4.61 -18.79 16.48
CA SER A 90 5.78 -19.08 15.62
C SER A 90 5.80 -18.18 14.38
N ILE A 91 4.68 -18.02 13.69
CA ILE A 91 4.56 -17.15 12.50
C ILE A 91 4.83 -15.69 12.87
N ALA A 92 4.26 -15.20 13.96
CA ALA A 92 4.49 -13.82 14.42
C ALA A 92 5.97 -13.57 14.69
N GLY A 93 6.60 -14.46 15.46
CA GLY A 93 8.03 -14.34 15.79
C GLY A 93 8.94 -14.45 14.57
N ASN A 94 8.67 -15.42 13.70
CA ASN A 94 9.41 -15.56 12.44
C ASN A 94 9.27 -14.30 11.56
N GLY A 95 8.07 -13.72 11.45
CA GLY A 95 7.82 -12.48 10.72
C GLY A 95 8.63 -11.31 11.28
N ILE A 96 8.66 -11.14 12.61
CA ILE A 96 9.45 -10.09 13.26
C ILE A 96 10.94 -10.31 13.01
N SER A 97 11.46 -11.53 13.20
CA SER A 97 12.87 -11.84 12.99
C SER A 97 13.31 -11.65 11.53
N MET A 98 12.46 -12.09 10.58
CA MET A 98 12.72 -11.90 9.14
C MET A 98 12.66 -10.43 8.74
N SER A 99 11.80 -9.63 9.37
CA SER A 99 11.75 -8.18 9.09
C SER A 99 13.04 -7.47 9.49
N VAL A 100 13.60 -7.83 10.63
CA VAL A 100 14.90 -7.32 11.09
C VAL A 100 16.03 -7.80 10.17
N LEU A 101 16.08 -9.09 9.86
CA LEU A 101 17.13 -9.65 8.98
C LEU A 101 17.11 -9.02 7.58
N CYS A 102 15.94 -8.98 6.93
CA CYS A 102 15.80 -8.40 5.60
C CYS A 102 16.11 -6.90 5.60
N SER A 103 15.72 -6.17 6.64
CA SER A 103 16.01 -4.74 6.73
C SER A 103 17.51 -4.46 6.92
N VAL A 104 18.23 -5.26 7.72
CA VAL A 104 19.69 -5.12 7.87
C VAL A 104 20.39 -5.42 6.53
N ILE A 105 19.99 -6.49 5.85
CA ILE A 105 20.53 -6.82 4.51
C ILE A 105 20.26 -5.66 3.54
N TYR A 106 19.03 -5.12 3.55
CA TYR A 106 18.64 -3.98 2.73
C TYR A 106 19.55 -2.76 3.00
N VAL A 107 19.73 -2.39 4.27
CA VAL A 107 20.57 -1.24 4.66
C VAL A 107 21.99 -1.42 4.15
N VAL A 108 22.60 -2.60 4.37
CA VAL A 108 23.96 -2.88 3.92
C VAL A 108 24.07 -2.76 2.39
N LEU A 109 23.16 -3.40 1.64
CA LEU A 109 23.18 -3.36 0.18
C LEU A 109 22.98 -1.93 -0.34
N VAL A 110 22.01 -1.18 0.19
CA VAL A 110 21.77 0.19 -0.25
C VAL A 110 22.95 1.10 0.07
N LEU A 111 23.53 1.03 1.26
CA LEU A 111 24.66 1.90 1.62
C LEU A 111 25.92 1.59 0.81
N VAL A 112 26.19 0.31 0.50
CA VAL A 112 27.34 -0.10 -0.33
C VAL A 112 27.18 0.37 -1.78
N PHE A 113 25.97 0.29 -2.33
CA PHE A 113 25.68 0.63 -3.73
C PHE A 113 24.92 1.96 -3.89
N LEU A 114 24.97 2.86 -2.90
CA LEU A 114 24.11 4.03 -2.83
C LEU A 114 24.26 4.94 -4.05
N GLU A 115 25.48 5.33 -4.38
CA GLU A 115 25.75 6.24 -5.50
C GLU A 115 25.36 5.63 -6.87
N PRO A 116 25.77 4.39 -7.21
CA PRO A 116 25.29 3.71 -8.41
C PRO A 116 23.77 3.60 -8.51
N LEU A 117 23.08 3.30 -7.39
CA LEU A 117 21.63 3.19 -7.35
C LEU A 117 20.95 4.54 -7.64
N LEU A 118 21.36 5.60 -6.95
CA LEU A 118 20.80 6.93 -7.18
C LEU A 118 21.07 7.42 -8.61
N LYS A 119 22.24 7.12 -9.16
CA LYS A 119 22.57 7.43 -10.56
C LYS A 119 21.64 6.68 -11.54
N SER A 120 21.38 5.41 -11.28
CA SER A 120 20.45 4.61 -12.09
C SER A 120 19.00 5.11 -12.00
N PHE A 121 18.62 5.74 -10.89
CA PHE A 121 17.31 6.36 -10.70
C PHE A 121 17.21 7.82 -11.22
N GLY A 122 18.28 8.31 -11.86
CA GLY A 122 18.25 9.61 -12.56
C GLY A 122 18.83 10.77 -11.77
N ALA A 123 19.65 10.52 -10.73
CA ALA A 123 20.38 11.59 -10.03
C ALA A 123 21.39 12.25 -10.97
N THR A 124 21.20 13.56 -11.22
CA THR A 124 22.19 14.38 -11.92
C THR A 124 23.31 14.80 -10.99
N SER A 125 24.42 15.30 -11.54
CA SER A 125 25.55 15.82 -10.76
C SER A 125 25.15 16.90 -9.74
N THR A 126 24.13 17.71 -10.08
CA THR A 126 23.60 18.78 -9.22
C THR A 126 22.75 18.23 -8.07
N ILE A 127 21.95 17.18 -8.31
CA ILE A 127 21.05 16.59 -7.32
C ILE A 127 21.77 15.56 -6.44
N MET A 128 22.82 14.91 -6.94
CA MET A 128 23.50 13.82 -6.28
C MET A 128 23.94 14.11 -4.84
N PRO A 129 24.54 15.26 -4.49
CA PRO A 129 24.92 15.53 -3.11
C PRO A 129 23.74 15.51 -2.15
N LEU A 130 22.63 16.17 -2.50
CA LEU A 130 21.42 16.21 -1.68
C LEU A 130 20.74 14.85 -1.60
N ALA A 131 20.70 14.10 -2.71
CA ALA A 131 20.14 12.75 -2.74
C ALA A 131 20.95 11.77 -1.88
N LEU A 132 22.28 11.86 -1.89
CA LEU A 132 23.15 11.05 -1.04
C LEU A 132 22.93 11.37 0.44
N GLU A 133 22.89 12.65 0.80
CA GLU A 133 22.65 13.10 2.18
C GLU A 133 21.31 12.60 2.71
N TYR A 134 20.23 12.85 1.96
CA TYR A 134 18.87 12.40 2.31
C TYR A 134 18.78 10.88 2.43
N THR A 135 19.30 10.15 1.44
CA THR A 135 19.11 8.70 1.37
C THR A 135 19.97 7.96 2.39
N ARG A 136 21.17 8.44 2.72
CA ARG A 136 21.98 7.84 3.79
C ARG A 136 21.23 7.85 5.12
N ILE A 137 20.61 8.97 5.48
CA ILE A 137 19.88 9.12 6.73
C ILE A 137 18.63 8.24 6.70
N THR A 138 17.78 8.36 5.65
CA THR A 138 16.53 7.61 5.56
C THR A 138 16.75 6.10 5.49
N THR A 139 17.84 5.64 4.86
CA THR A 139 18.20 4.21 4.82
C THR A 139 18.44 3.64 6.21
N LEU A 140 19.04 4.39 7.13
CA LEU A 140 19.20 3.97 8.53
C LEU A 140 17.86 3.85 9.28
N GLY A 141 16.82 4.51 8.81
CA GLY A 141 15.44 4.38 9.32
C GLY A 141 14.69 3.15 8.82
N VAL A 142 15.13 2.54 7.70
CA VAL A 142 14.43 1.42 7.06
C VAL A 142 14.17 0.22 8.00
N PRO A 143 15.09 -0.19 8.91
CA PRO A 143 14.81 -1.26 9.86
C PRO A 143 13.58 -0.98 10.73
N PHE A 144 13.43 0.26 11.18
CA PHE A 144 12.26 0.68 11.96
C PHE A 144 11.01 0.71 11.09
N LEU A 145 11.09 1.20 9.84
CA LEU A 145 9.99 1.21 8.88
C LEU A 145 9.44 -0.20 8.61
N ILE A 146 10.31 -1.13 8.20
CA ILE A 146 9.92 -2.49 7.83
C ILE A 146 9.36 -3.22 9.05
N THR A 147 10.06 -3.18 10.17
CA THR A 147 9.66 -3.92 11.38
C THR A 147 8.35 -3.36 11.96
N THR A 148 8.18 -2.03 11.98
CA THR A 148 6.91 -1.41 12.40
C THR A 148 5.75 -1.85 11.55
N ASN A 149 5.91 -1.87 10.22
CA ASN A 149 4.85 -2.33 9.31
C ASN A 149 4.46 -3.79 9.59
N VAL A 150 5.44 -4.68 9.78
CA VAL A 150 5.19 -6.10 10.09
C VAL A 150 4.45 -6.23 11.43
N ILE A 151 4.95 -5.58 12.48
CA ILE A 151 4.32 -5.64 13.81
C ILE A 151 2.91 -5.02 13.78
N SER A 152 2.71 -3.89 13.08
CA SER A 152 1.39 -3.26 12.93
C SER A 152 0.36 -4.17 12.25
N ASN A 153 0.78 -4.94 11.24
CA ASN A 153 -0.08 -5.93 10.61
C ASN A 153 -0.44 -7.08 11.57
N LEU A 154 0.52 -7.56 12.36
CA LEU A 154 0.31 -8.57 13.39
C LEU A 154 -0.60 -8.08 14.54
N ILE A 155 -0.41 -6.84 15.02
CA ILE A 155 -1.27 -6.19 16.02
C ILE A 155 -2.72 -6.16 15.55
N ARG A 156 -2.94 -5.84 14.29
CA ARG A 156 -4.26 -5.82 13.67
C ARG A 156 -4.85 -7.23 13.62
N ALA A 157 -4.05 -8.21 13.21
CA ALA A 157 -4.43 -9.62 13.18
C ALA A 157 -4.75 -10.20 14.56
N ASP A 158 -4.07 -9.72 15.61
CA ASP A 158 -4.34 -10.06 17.01
C ASP A 158 -5.61 -9.41 17.61
N GLY A 159 -6.33 -8.59 16.82
CA GLY A 159 -7.61 -8.00 17.23
C GLY A 159 -7.53 -6.58 17.78
N SER A 160 -6.38 -5.90 17.66
CA SER A 160 -6.13 -4.56 18.21
C SER A 160 -5.90 -3.49 17.11
N PRO A 161 -6.84 -3.28 16.17
CA PRO A 161 -6.63 -2.35 15.03
C PRO A 161 -6.43 -0.90 15.49
N LYS A 162 -7.03 -0.47 16.60
CA LYS A 162 -6.81 0.86 17.15
C LYS A 162 -5.37 1.08 17.59
N TYR A 163 -4.75 0.06 18.20
CA TYR A 163 -3.35 0.16 18.61
C TYR A 163 -2.42 0.22 17.38
N SER A 164 -2.67 -0.60 16.36
CA SER A 164 -1.97 -0.52 15.06
C SER A 164 -2.06 0.89 14.46
N MET A 165 -3.26 1.50 14.48
CA MET A 165 -3.45 2.89 14.05
C MET A 165 -2.58 3.87 14.88
N THR A 166 -2.58 3.74 16.20
CA THR A 166 -1.81 4.62 17.09
C THR A 166 -0.31 4.57 16.75
N CYS A 167 0.25 3.39 16.46
CA CYS A 167 1.65 3.26 16.05
C CYS A 167 1.96 4.11 14.81
N MET A 168 1.12 4.01 13.77
CA MET A 168 1.34 4.71 12.50
C MET A 168 1.10 6.21 12.62
N VAL A 169 0.01 6.60 13.29
CA VAL A 169 -0.37 8.01 13.44
C VAL A 169 0.62 8.77 14.33
N ALA A 170 1.11 8.16 15.41
CA ALA A 170 2.11 8.79 16.28
C ALA A 170 3.39 9.16 15.51
N GLY A 171 3.90 8.25 14.68
CA GLY A 171 5.08 8.54 13.85
C GLY A 171 4.85 9.64 12.83
N ALA A 172 3.68 9.66 12.19
CA ALA A 172 3.31 10.71 11.25
C ALA A 172 3.20 12.08 11.93
N ILE A 173 2.63 12.16 13.13
CA ILE A 173 2.54 13.40 13.92
C ILE A 173 3.94 13.89 14.29
N VAL A 174 4.81 13.01 14.79
CA VAL A 174 6.19 13.35 15.15
C VAL A 174 6.95 13.88 13.93
N ASN A 175 6.88 13.19 12.80
CA ASN A 175 7.49 13.66 11.56
C ASN A 175 6.98 15.06 11.18
N THR A 176 5.66 15.26 11.10
CA THR A 176 5.05 16.54 10.72
C THR A 176 5.43 17.71 11.64
N ILE A 177 5.70 17.45 12.93
CA ILE A 177 6.16 18.45 13.89
C ILE A 177 7.65 18.72 13.72
N LEU A 178 8.46 17.68 13.51
CA LEU A 178 9.92 17.80 13.43
C LEU A 178 10.39 18.35 12.08
N ASP A 179 9.66 18.12 10.98
CA ASP A 179 10.02 18.64 9.66
C ASP A 179 10.23 20.17 9.67
N PRO A 180 9.24 21.00 10.05
CA PRO A 180 9.43 22.44 10.07
C PRO A 180 10.50 22.87 11.08
N LEU A 181 10.64 22.17 12.20
CA LEU A 181 11.66 22.47 13.20
C LEU A 181 13.08 22.25 12.63
N PHE A 182 13.32 21.12 12.00
CA PHE A 182 14.65 20.81 11.47
C PHE A 182 14.96 21.57 10.18
N ILE A 183 13.96 21.78 9.32
CA ILE A 183 14.17 22.48 8.04
C ILE A 183 14.29 23.98 8.23
N PHE A 184 13.35 24.64 8.96
CA PHE A 184 13.25 26.09 9.01
C PHE A 184 13.93 26.70 10.23
N VAL A 185 13.90 26.03 11.40
CA VAL A 185 14.50 26.57 12.64
C VAL A 185 15.97 26.19 12.74
N PHE A 186 16.29 24.92 12.50
CA PHE A 186 17.69 24.45 12.58
C PHE A 186 18.44 24.54 11.24
N HIS A 187 17.77 24.93 10.16
CA HIS A 187 18.34 25.11 8.82
C HIS A 187 19.12 23.88 8.30
N MET A 188 18.64 22.67 8.63
CA MET A 188 19.31 21.41 8.27
C MET A 188 19.02 20.94 6.83
N GLY A 189 18.19 21.66 6.07
CA GLY A 189 17.89 21.31 4.69
C GLY A 189 17.27 19.91 4.52
N VAL A 190 17.73 19.15 3.51
CA VAL A 190 17.23 17.79 3.25
C VAL A 190 17.59 16.79 4.36
N ALA A 191 18.72 17.01 5.06
CA ALA A 191 19.08 16.17 6.20
C ALA A 191 18.06 16.30 7.34
N GLY A 192 17.52 17.53 7.54
CA GLY A 192 16.48 17.79 8.54
C GLY A 192 15.21 16.98 8.26
N ALA A 193 14.71 17.00 7.02
CA ALA A 193 13.56 16.18 6.60
C ALA A 193 13.82 14.69 6.78
N ALA A 194 15.01 14.22 6.38
CA ALA A 194 15.40 12.83 6.56
C ALA A 194 15.41 12.39 8.04
N LEU A 195 15.98 13.23 8.92
CA LEU A 195 16.01 12.97 10.37
C LEU A 195 14.62 13.00 11.00
N ALA A 196 13.75 13.91 10.60
CA ALA A 196 12.36 13.95 11.06
C ALA A 196 11.60 12.67 10.67
N THR A 197 11.80 12.21 9.44
CA THR A 197 11.24 10.95 8.94
C THR A 197 11.74 9.75 9.78
N VAL A 198 13.04 9.66 10.02
CA VAL A 198 13.62 8.58 10.83
C VAL A 198 13.12 8.65 12.28
N ALA A 199 13.05 9.85 12.87
CA ALA A 199 12.53 10.01 14.23
C ALA A 199 11.07 9.52 14.34
N GLY A 200 10.21 9.85 13.37
CA GLY A 200 8.86 9.33 13.29
C GLY A 200 8.80 7.79 13.21
N GLN A 201 9.66 7.18 12.38
CA GLN A 201 9.77 5.73 12.24
C GLN A 201 10.23 5.06 13.53
N VAL A 202 11.22 5.62 14.22
CA VAL A 202 11.73 5.14 15.51
C VAL A 202 10.66 5.16 16.58
N ILE A 203 9.89 6.25 16.70
CA ILE A 203 8.78 6.35 17.67
C ILE A 203 7.69 5.32 17.36
N SER A 204 7.28 5.22 16.08
CA SER A 204 6.33 4.19 15.65
C SER A 204 6.80 2.78 16.03
N PHE A 205 8.10 2.50 15.83
CA PHE A 205 8.69 1.21 16.16
C PHE A 205 8.61 0.92 17.66
N PHE A 206 8.99 1.85 18.52
CA PHE A 206 8.94 1.62 19.97
C PHE A 206 7.52 1.39 20.47
N ILE A 207 6.53 2.14 19.95
CA ILE A 207 5.12 1.93 20.29
C ILE A 207 4.67 0.54 19.81
N ALA A 208 5.02 0.15 18.60
CA ALA A 208 4.66 -1.17 18.05
C ALA A 208 5.35 -2.31 18.81
N ALA A 209 6.65 -2.16 19.09
CA ALA A 209 7.43 -3.16 19.85
C ALA A 209 6.93 -3.36 21.27
N TRP A 210 6.41 -2.32 21.90
CA TRP A 210 5.79 -2.44 23.22
C TRP A 210 4.62 -3.43 23.24
N TYR A 211 3.84 -3.48 22.15
CA TYR A 211 2.71 -4.40 22.03
C TYR A 211 3.11 -5.89 22.02
N ILE A 212 4.34 -6.21 21.64
CA ILE A 212 4.80 -7.61 21.58
C ILE A 212 4.62 -8.32 22.92
N LYS A 213 4.71 -7.59 24.04
CA LYS A 213 4.47 -8.10 25.39
C LYS A 213 2.98 -8.26 25.75
N SER A 214 2.09 -7.76 24.89
CA SER A 214 0.65 -7.60 25.16
C SER A 214 -0.23 -8.31 24.13
N PHE A 215 0.32 -9.26 23.36
CA PHE A 215 -0.49 -10.08 22.46
C PHE A 215 -1.64 -10.73 23.22
N GLN A 216 -2.86 -10.63 22.68
CA GLN A 216 -4.09 -11.04 23.38
C GLN A 216 -4.42 -12.53 23.17
N HIS A 217 -4.00 -13.11 22.05
CA HIS A 217 -4.44 -14.43 21.61
C HIS A 217 -3.30 -15.45 21.49
N ILE A 218 -2.06 -15.04 21.76
CA ILE A 218 -0.89 -15.92 21.74
C ILE A 218 0.01 -15.64 22.94
N GLU A 219 0.74 -16.67 23.37
CA GLU A 219 1.88 -16.51 24.25
C GLU A 219 3.13 -16.29 23.41
N PHE A 220 3.72 -15.10 23.53
CA PHE A 220 4.90 -14.73 22.76
C PHE A 220 6.16 -14.96 23.60
N ASN A 221 6.94 -15.96 23.22
CA ASN A 221 8.15 -16.38 23.93
C ASN A 221 9.40 -16.15 23.05
N LYS A 222 10.59 -16.16 23.66
CA LYS A 222 11.86 -16.06 22.92
C LYS A 222 12.03 -17.16 21.85
N SER A 223 11.47 -18.36 22.09
CA SER A 223 11.47 -19.45 21.12
C SER A 223 10.67 -19.13 19.86
N SER A 224 9.66 -18.27 19.96
CA SER A 224 8.86 -17.83 18.80
C SER A 224 9.68 -17.01 17.79
N LEU A 225 10.75 -16.34 18.22
CA LEU A 225 11.64 -15.56 17.36
C LEU A 225 12.57 -16.43 16.48
N ARG A 226 12.48 -17.75 16.59
CA ARG A 226 13.32 -18.65 15.80
C ARG A 226 12.90 -18.60 14.32
N ILE A 227 13.87 -18.35 13.44
CA ILE A 227 13.64 -18.34 11.99
C ILE A 227 13.42 -19.77 11.49
N SER A 228 12.28 -19.99 10.86
CA SER A 228 11.91 -21.21 10.16
C SER A 228 11.83 -20.96 8.66
N LEU A 229 12.63 -21.66 7.87
CA LEU A 229 12.61 -21.51 6.41
C LEU A 229 11.25 -21.88 5.80
N ASN A 230 10.58 -22.91 6.34
CA ASN A 230 9.26 -23.32 5.88
C ASN A 230 8.20 -22.24 6.13
N ASP A 231 8.20 -21.66 7.33
CA ASP A 231 7.29 -20.58 7.69
C ASP A 231 7.59 -19.33 6.87
N THR A 232 8.87 -19.01 6.67
CA THR A 232 9.30 -17.89 5.81
C THR A 232 8.81 -18.07 4.37
N LYS A 233 8.94 -19.25 3.80
CA LYS A 233 8.46 -19.54 2.44
C LYS A 233 6.94 -19.40 2.35
N GLU A 234 6.21 -19.88 3.33
CA GLU A 234 4.75 -19.79 3.37
C GLU A 234 4.29 -18.32 3.49
N MET A 235 4.91 -17.54 4.39
CA MET A 235 4.66 -16.11 4.54
C MET A 235 5.00 -15.35 3.24
N ALA A 236 6.18 -15.58 2.67
CA ALA A 236 6.60 -14.93 1.44
C ALA A 236 5.64 -15.22 0.28
N THR A 237 5.18 -16.48 0.15
CA THR A 237 4.23 -16.84 -0.90
C THR A 237 2.93 -16.05 -0.78
N ILE A 238 2.38 -15.86 0.42
CA ILE A 238 1.15 -15.10 0.64
C ILE A 238 1.36 -13.60 0.47
N GLY A 239 2.44 -13.07 1.01
CA GLY A 239 2.77 -11.65 0.94
C GLY A 239 3.23 -11.18 -0.45
N MET A 240 3.62 -12.12 -1.32
CA MET A 240 4.12 -11.83 -2.68
C MET A 240 3.14 -10.99 -3.50
N SER A 241 1.82 -11.21 -3.35
CA SER A 241 0.80 -10.46 -4.09
C SER A 241 0.87 -8.96 -3.80
N ALA A 242 1.01 -8.56 -2.53
CA ALA A 242 1.10 -7.16 -2.14
C ALA A 242 2.47 -6.55 -2.47
N SER A 243 3.54 -7.32 -2.28
CA SER A 243 4.90 -6.91 -2.62
C SER A 243 5.06 -6.64 -4.12
N LEU A 244 4.65 -7.57 -4.96
CA LEU A 244 4.69 -7.41 -6.41
C LEU A 244 3.82 -6.26 -6.90
N ASN A 245 2.65 -6.08 -6.31
CA ASN A 245 1.80 -4.93 -6.64
C ASN A 245 2.51 -3.60 -6.34
N GLN A 246 3.21 -3.49 -5.21
CA GLN A 246 3.97 -2.29 -4.85
C GLN A 246 5.10 -2.00 -5.85
N ILE A 247 5.82 -3.04 -6.26
CA ILE A 247 6.88 -2.92 -7.27
C ILE A 247 6.28 -2.59 -8.65
N ALA A 248 5.15 -3.19 -9.00
CA ALA A 248 4.46 -2.92 -10.26
C ALA A 248 3.99 -1.47 -10.38
N ILE A 249 3.49 -0.87 -9.30
CA ILE A 249 3.11 0.56 -9.26
C ILE A 249 4.32 1.44 -9.60
N LEU A 250 5.51 1.13 -9.08
CA LEU A 250 6.73 1.87 -9.41
C LEU A 250 7.04 1.81 -10.92
N PHE A 251 6.99 0.61 -11.51
CA PHE A 251 7.22 0.45 -12.95
C PHE A 251 6.17 1.17 -13.79
N VAL A 252 4.89 1.07 -13.42
CA VAL A 252 3.81 1.82 -14.08
C VAL A 252 4.09 3.31 -14.07
N GLN A 253 4.51 3.87 -12.93
CA GLN A 253 4.79 5.30 -12.82
C GLN A 253 5.95 5.73 -13.73
N ILE A 254 7.02 4.93 -13.81
CA ILE A 254 8.15 5.19 -14.72
C ILE A 254 7.69 5.17 -16.18
N VAL A 255 6.96 4.13 -16.59
CA VAL A 255 6.46 3.99 -17.97
C VAL A 255 5.49 5.11 -18.30
N LEU A 256 4.57 5.43 -17.39
CA LEU A 256 3.57 6.48 -17.57
C LEU A 256 4.23 7.86 -17.74
N ASN A 257 5.17 8.22 -16.86
CA ASN A 257 5.88 9.49 -16.92
C ASN A 257 6.67 9.63 -18.22
N ASN A 258 7.42 8.59 -18.62
CA ASN A 258 8.19 8.60 -19.87
C ASN A 258 7.28 8.71 -21.08
N SER A 259 6.16 7.99 -21.10
CA SER A 259 5.20 8.06 -22.19
C SER A 259 4.52 9.43 -22.30
N LEU A 260 4.11 10.03 -21.17
CA LEU A 260 3.52 11.37 -21.13
C LEU A 260 4.50 12.43 -21.63
N THR A 261 5.76 12.37 -21.21
CA THR A 261 6.82 13.28 -21.66
C THR A 261 7.07 13.13 -23.16
N TYR A 262 7.22 11.89 -23.65
CA TYR A 262 7.51 11.63 -25.06
C TYR A 262 6.35 12.03 -25.97
N TYR A 263 5.12 11.61 -25.69
CA TYR A 263 3.98 11.94 -26.56
C TYR A 263 3.45 13.36 -26.35
N GLY A 264 3.67 13.95 -25.17
CA GLY A 264 3.28 15.32 -24.87
C GLY A 264 3.98 16.34 -25.77
N GLN A 265 5.27 16.15 -26.08
CA GLN A 265 6.05 17.07 -26.94
C GLN A 265 5.48 17.28 -28.35
N PHE A 266 4.67 16.33 -28.85
CA PHE A 266 4.02 16.41 -30.15
C PHE A 266 2.63 17.08 -30.10
N THR A 267 2.24 17.63 -28.95
CA THR A 267 0.94 18.28 -28.75
C THR A 267 1.11 19.73 -28.32
N LYS A 268 0.01 20.49 -28.34
CA LYS A 268 -0.02 21.87 -27.80
C LYS A 268 0.37 21.98 -26.33
N PHE A 269 0.36 20.86 -25.59
CA PHE A 269 0.63 20.83 -24.15
C PHE A 269 2.14 20.72 -23.83
N GLY A 270 2.97 20.31 -24.78
CA GLY A 270 4.40 20.08 -24.53
C GLY A 270 4.64 18.89 -23.61
N SER A 271 5.87 18.72 -23.12
CA SER A 271 6.27 17.61 -22.23
C SER A 271 5.90 17.85 -20.77
N ASP A 272 5.92 19.11 -20.33
CA ASP A 272 5.85 19.45 -18.90
C ASP A 272 4.43 19.43 -18.35
N ILE A 273 3.45 19.94 -19.12
CA ILE A 273 2.04 20.00 -18.70
C ILE A 273 1.47 18.58 -18.44
N PRO A 274 1.62 17.59 -19.34
CA PRO A 274 1.14 16.24 -19.08
C PRO A 274 1.77 15.59 -17.84
N LEU A 275 3.06 15.81 -17.63
CA LEU A 275 3.77 15.26 -16.47
C LEU A 275 3.30 15.90 -15.16
N ALA A 276 3.16 17.24 -15.13
CA ALA A 276 2.66 17.96 -13.96
C ALA A 276 1.21 17.57 -13.62
N ALA A 277 0.34 17.48 -14.62
CA ALA A 277 -1.04 17.05 -14.46
C ALA A 277 -1.14 15.63 -13.94
N CYS A 278 -0.33 14.70 -14.45
CA CYS A 278 -0.24 13.33 -13.95
C CYS A 278 0.10 13.32 -12.46
N GLY A 279 1.09 14.10 -12.03
CA GLY A 279 1.50 14.16 -10.63
C GLY A 279 0.35 14.54 -9.70
N ILE A 280 -0.46 15.53 -10.05
CA ILE A 280 -1.61 15.97 -9.24
C ILE A 280 -2.74 14.94 -9.26
N VAL A 281 -3.08 14.40 -10.43
CA VAL A 281 -4.13 13.38 -10.54
C VAL A 281 -3.76 12.14 -9.73
N MET A 282 -2.49 11.70 -9.77
CA MET A 282 -2.03 10.57 -8.98
C MET A 282 -2.06 10.84 -7.47
N LYS A 283 -1.68 12.04 -7.01
CA LYS A 283 -1.77 12.43 -5.59
C LYS A 283 -3.23 12.46 -5.12
N THR A 284 -4.13 12.98 -5.94
CA THR A 284 -5.57 12.98 -5.63
C THR A 284 -6.13 11.56 -5.54
N ASN A 285 -5.76 10.69 -6.49
CA ASN A 285 -6.18 9.29 -6.48
C ASN A 285 -5.59 8.54 -5.29
N ALA A 286 -4.39 8.87 -4.83
CA ALA A 286 -3.76 8.23 -3.67
C ALA A 286 -4.60 8.38 -2.39
N ILE A 287 -5.35 9.46 -2.23
CA ILE A 287 -6.27 9.67 -1.09
C ILE A 287 -7.42 8.64 -1.16
N LEU A 288 -8.02 8.44 -2.33
CA LEU A 288 -9.06 7.43 -2.52
C LEU A 288 -8.51 6.01 -2.31
N LEU A 289 -7.34 5.72 -2.88
CA LEU A 289 -6.67 4.43 -2.71
C LEU A 289 -6.32 4.15 -1.24
N ALA A 290 -5.95 5.17 -0.45
CA ALA A 290 -5.70 5.01 0.98
C ALA A 290 -6.93 4.48 1.72
N ILE A 291 -8.13 4.95 1.36
CA ILE A 291 -9.39 4.45 1.94
C ILE A 291 -9.64 3.00 1.51
N ILE A 292 -9.47 2.69 0.23
CA ILE A 292 -9.65 1.34 -0.32
C ILE A 292 -8.70 0.33 0.34
N ILE A 293 -7.42 0.71 0.46
CA ILE A 293 -6.40 -0.10 1.14
C ILE A 293 -6.76 -0.31 2.61
N GLY A 294 -7.26 0.73 3.29
CA GLY A 294 -7.69 0.65 4.67
C GLY A 294 -8.86 -0.35 4.86
N ILE A 295 -9.85 -0.35 3.96
CA ILE A 295 -10.93 -1.34 3.96
C ILE A 295 -10.37 -2.75 3.75
N SER A 296 -9.48 -2.92 2.78
CA SER A 296 -8.83 -4.19 2.47
C SER A 296 -8.06 -4.75 3.65
N GLN A 297 -7.24 -3.93 4.31
CA GLN A 297 -6.47 -4.31 5.49
C GLN A 297 -7.34 -4.63 6.70
N GLY A 298 -8.48 -3.93 6.86
CA GLY A 298 -9.46 -4.21 7.91
C GLY A 298 -10.20 -5.53 7.71
N MET A 299 -10.45 -5.91 6.46
CA MET A 299 -11.13 -7.14 6.09
C MET A 299 -10.26 -8.39 6.31
N GLN A 300 -8.94 -8.31 6.06
CA GLN A 300 -8.02 -9.44 6.06
C GLN A 300 -8.06 -10.31 7.31
N PRO A 301 -7.92 -9.77 8.55
CA PRO A 301 -7.94 -10.60 9.76
C PRO A 301 -9.26 -11.32 9.96
N ILE A 302 -10.38 -10.67 9.61
CA ILE A 302 -11.73 -11.24 9.77
C ILE A 302 -11.90 -12.44 8.84
N ILE A 303 -11.49 -12.30 7.57
CA ILE A 303 -11.58 -13.36 6.58
C ILE A 303 -10.63 -14.50 6.92
N GLY A 304 -9.35 -14.22 7.22
CA GLY A 304 -8.35 -15.23 7.54
C GLY A 304 -8.78 -16.09 8.75
N PHE A 305 -9.20 -15.45 9.84
CA PHE A 305 -9.69 -16.15 11.03
C PHE A 305 -10.91 -17.03 10.73
N ASN A 306 -11.95 -16.48 10.08
CA ASN A 306 -13.17 -17.23 9.81
C ASN A 306 -12.96 -18.35 8.78
N TYR A 307 -12.02 -18.19 7.84
CA TYR A 307 -11.65 -19.24 6.91
C TYR A 307 -10.93 -20.40 7.66
N GLY A 308 -9.97 -20.08 8.53
CA GLY A 308 -9.30 -21.07 9.38
C GLY A 308 -10.27 -21.78 10.33
N ALA A 309 -11.28 -21.05 10.84
CA ALA A 309 -12.35 -21.62 11.67
C ALA A 309 -13.44 -22.34 10.87
N GLN A 310 -13.29 -22.50 9.54
CA GLN A 310 -14.25 -23.15 8.64
C GLN A 310 -15.64 -22.48 8.60
N LYS A 311 -15.75 -21.21 9.02
CA LYS A 311 -16.99 -20.42 9.01
C LYS A 311 -17.20 -19.71 7.66
N TYR A 312 -17.37 -20.49 6.60
CA TYR A 312 -17.37 -20.00 5.21
C TYR A 312 -18.50 -19.01 4.91
N GLU A 313 -19.65 -19.12 5.56
CA GLU A 313 -20.73 -18.14 5.43
C GLU A 313 -20.29 -16.75 5.91
N ARG A 314 -19.57 -16.67 7.05
CA ARG A 314 -19.04 -15.42 7.58
C ARG A 314 -17.96 -14.83 6.66
N VAL A 315 -17.12 -15.67 6.06
CA VAL A 315 -16.12 -15.25 5.05
C VAL A 315 -16.82 -14.55 3.88
N LYS A 316 -17.85 -15.18 3.30
CA LYS A 316 -18.62 -14.62 2.17
C LYS A 316 -19.35 -13.32 2.55
N LYS A 317 -19.98 -13.28 3.74
CA LYS A 317 -20.68 -12.08 4.24
C LYS A 317 -19.72 -10.91 4.47
N THR A 318 -18.57 -11.16 5.09
CA THR A 318 -17.55 -10.13 5.33
C THR A 318 -17.04 -9.56 4.01
N PHE A 319 -16.71 -10.41 3.03
CA PHE A 319 -16.24 -9.94 1.73
C PHE A 319 -17.30 -9.14 0.98
N LYS A 320 -18.56 -9.62 0.91
CA LYS A 320 -19.67 -8.87 0.29
C LYS A 320 -19.87 -7.51 0.92
N LEU A 321 -19.78 -7.42 2.25
CA LEU A 321 -19.91 -6.16 2.96
C LEU A 321 -18.74 -5.22 2.65
N ALA A 322 -17.50 -5.72 2.63
CA ALA A 322 -16.31 -4.93 2.30
C ALA A 322 -16.39 -4.39 0.87
N ILE A 323 -16.79 -5.21 -0.11
CA ILE A 323 -17.01 -4.80 -1.50
C ILE A 323 -18.11 -3.74 -1.59
N SER A 324 -19.23 -3.90 -0.88
CA SER A 324 -20.32 -2.91 -0.90
C SER A 324 -19.86 -1.56 -0.37
N VAL A 325 -19.15 -1.54 0.76
CA VAL A 325 -18.59 -0.30 1.32
C VAL A 325 -17.57 0.32 0.36
N ASN A 326 -16.70 -0.51 -0.22
CA ASN A 326 -15.71 -0.06 -1.20
C ASN A 326 -16.38 0.57 -2.44
N LEU A 327 -17.39 -0.05 -3.00
CA LEU A 327 -18.12 0.49 -4.16
C LEU A 327 -18.77 1.83 -3.85
N VAL A 328 -19.38 1.99 -2.66
CA VAL A 328 -19.96 3.28 -2.24
C VAL A 328 -18.88 4.35 -2.14
N VAL A 329 -17.77 4.07 -1.47
CA VAL A 329 -16.67 5.03 -1.33
C VAL A 329 -16.05 5.38 -2.69
N SER A 330 -15.79 4.38 -3.52
CA SER A 330 -15.23 4.57 -4.85
C SER A 330 -16.17 5.33 -5.78
N PHE A 331 -17.48 5.11 -5.65
CA PHE A 331 -18.49 5.87 -6.40
C PHE A 331 -18.55 7.35 -5.98
N ILE A 332 -18.41 7.64 -4.68
CA ILE A 332 -18.29 9.02 -4.19
C ILE A 332 -17.03 9.67 -4.77
N GLY A 333 -15.88 8.99 -4.69
CA GLY A 333 -14.62 9.47 -5.28
C GLY A 333 -14.74 9.69 -6.78
N TRP A 334 -15.33 8.75 -7.50
CA TRP A 334 -15.63 8.88 -8.93
C TRP A 334 -16.48 10.11 -9.25
N THR A 335 -17.54 10.32 -8.49
CA THR A 335 -18.43 11.50 -8.65
C THR A 335 -17.64 12.80 -8.48
N LEU A 336 -16.79 12.89 -7.48
CA LEU A 336 -15.92 14.06 -7.26
C LEU A 336 -14.95 14.27 -8.43
N PHE A 337 -14.34 13.20 -8.94
CA PHE A 337 -13.38 13.29 -10.06
C PHE A 337 -14.05 13.62 -11.39
N GLN A 338 -15.29 13.21 -11.63
CA GLN A 338 -16.00 13.47 -12.88
C GLN A 338 -16.71 14.83 -12.89
N PHE A 339 -17.33 15.23 -11.79
CA PHE A 339 -18.19 16.41 -11.75
C PHE A 339 -17.56 17.62 -11.04
N CYS A 340 -16.67 17.39 -10.07
CA CYS A 340 -16.00 18.46 -9.32
C CYS A 340 -14.52 18.60 -9.69
N THR A 341 -14.12 18.17 -10.88
CA THR A 341 -12.71 18.10 -11.34
C THR A 341 -11.97 19.42 -11.17
N SER A 342 -12.55 20.53 -11.62
CA SER A 342 -11.94 21.86 -11.54
C SER A 342 -11.69 22.30 -10.10
N THR A 343 -12.66 22.06 -9.21
CA THR A 343 -12.52 22.35 -7.78
C THR A 343 -11.41 21.51 -7.14
N VAL A 344 -11.35 20.23 -7.48
CA VAL A 344 -10.30 19.33 -6.97
C VAL A 344 -8.91 19.79 -7.45
N LEU A 345 -8.77 20.12 -8.72
CA LEU A 345 -7.50 20.58 -9.30
C LEU A 345 -7.06 21.93 -8.70
N SER A 346 -7.99 22.87 -8.46
CA SER A 346 -7.67 24.18 -7.90
C SER A 346 -7.12 24.14 -6.46
N ILE A 347 -7.40 23.07 -5.70
CA ILE A 347 -6.83 22.85 -4.37
C ILE A 347 -5.31 22.65 -4.42
N PHE A 348 -4.81 22.07 -5.54
CA PHE A 348 -3.39 21.70 -5.66
C PHE A 348 -2.53 22.77 -6.34
N GLY A 349 -3.09 23.87 -6.81
CA GLY A 349 -2.31 24.97 -7.37
C GLY A 349 -3.01 25.78 -8.45
N SER A 350 -2.32 26.82 -8.92
CA SER A 350 -2.68 27.64 -10.06
C SER A 350 -1.84 27.22 -11.29
N GLY A 351 -2.46 27.16 -12.43
CA GLY A 351 -1.82 26.86 -13.73
C GLY A 351 -2.43 27.70 -14.85
N ASP A 352 -1.87 27.62 -16.04
CA ASP A 352 -2.42 28.23 -17.23
C ASP A 352 -3.65 27.46 -17.76
N ALA A 353 -4.34 28.00 -18.75
CA ALA A 353 -5.53 27.39 -19.33
C ALA A 353 -5.24 26.00 -19.94
N ASN A 354 -4.07 25.81 -20.56
CA ASN A 354 -3.68 24.52 -21.16
C ASN A 354 -3.45 23.45 -20.09
N TYR A 355 -2.87 23.85 -18.95
CA TYR A 355 -2.68 22.96 -17.81
C TYR A 355 -4.02 22.45 -17.25
N PHE A 356 -4.97 23.35 -16.99
CA PHE A 356 -6.28 22.96 -16.48
C PHE A 356 -7.10 22.16 -17.51
N GLU A 357 -6.98 22.47 -18.80
CA GLU A 357 -7.60 21.70 -19.90
C GLU A 357 -7.11 20.25 -19.87
N PHE A 358 -5.78 20.06 -19.89
CA PHE A 358 -5.20 18.71 -19.91
C PHE A 358 -5.43 17.96 -18.60
N ALA A 359 -5.25 18.59 -17.44
CA ALA A 359 -5.45 17.97 -16.15
C ALA A 359 -6.91 17.53 -15.95
N THR A 360 -7.88 18.31 -16.42
CA THR A 360 -9.30 17.95 -16.41
C THR A 360 -9.57 16.74 -17.30
N MET A 361 -9.03 16.74 -18.51
CA MET A 361 -9.14 15.63 -19.45
C MET A 361 -8.47 14.36 -18.86
N PHE A 362 -7.27 14.49 -18.30
CA PHE A 362 -6.54 13.39 -17.68
C PHE A 362 -7.34 12.80 -16.51
N MET A 363 -7.82 13.62 -15.57
CA MET A 363 -8.57 13.15 -14.41
C MET A 363 -9.83 12.42 -14.81
N ARG A 364 -10.62 13.00 -15.75
CA ARG A 364 -11.89 12.40 -16.17
C ARG A 364 -11.73 11.10 -16.94
N ILE A 365 -10.76 11.02 -17.84
CA ILE A 365 -10.56 9.83 -18.68
C ILE A 365 -9.80 8.75 -17.91
N TYR A 366 -8.66 9.09 -17.31
CA TYR A 366 -7.80 8.12 -16.63
C TYR A 366 -8.46 7.50 -15.40
N LEU A 367 -9.24 8.28 -14.65
CA LEU A 367 -10.00 7.82 -13.47
C LEU A 367 -11.47 7.49 -13.79
N MET A 368 -11.81 7.25 -15.07
CA MET A 368 -13.20 6.98 -15.47
C MET A 368 -13.80 5.74 -14.80
N LEU A 369 -13.01 4.70 -14.58
CA LEU A 369 -13.45 3.44 -13.97
C LEU A 369 -12.87 3.21 -12.56
N VAL A 370 -12.39 4.26 -11.89
CA VAL A 370 -11.87 4.14 -10.51
C VAL A 370 -12.92 3.58 -9.53
N CYS A 371 -14.21 3.70 -9.84
CA CYS A 371 -15.28 3.12 -9.04
C CYS A 371 -15.21 1.59 -8.92
N VAL A 372 -14.59 0.89 -9.86
CA VAL A 372 -14.45 -0.57 -9.85
C VAL A 372 -13.02 -1.04 -9.53
N ASP A 373 -12.04 -0.15 -9.53
CA ASP A 373 -10.63 -0.50 -9.28
C ASP A 373 -10.43 -1.19 -7.92
N GLY A 374 -11.11 -0.72 -6.90
CA GLY A 374 -11.03 -1.31 -5.55
C GLY A 374 -11.54 -2.75 -5.45
N VAL A 375 -12.37 -3.22 -6.40
CA VAL A 375 -12.84 -4.62 -6.43
C VAL A 375 -11.67 -5.58 -6.66
N GLN A 376 -10.76 -5.23 -7.56
CA GLN A 376 -9.56 -6.01 -7.84
C GLN A 376 -8.64 -6.07 -6.61
N MET A 377 -8.42 -4.93 -5.94
CA MET A 377 -7.55 -4.85 -4.75
C MET A 377 -8.11 -5.68 -3.58
N LEU A 378 -9.42 -5.57 -3.29
CA LEU A 378 -10.06 -6.36 -2.25
C LEU A 378 -10.06 -7.85 -2.59
N SER A 379 -10.26 -8.22 -3.85
CA SER A 379 -10.24 -9.62 -4.31
C SER A 379 -8.85 -10.24 -4.15
N SER A 380 -7.79 -9.52 -4.53
CA SER A 380 -6.41 -9.97 -4.32
C SER A 380 -6.12 -10.23 -2.83
N SER A 381 -6.51 -9.29 -1.97
CA SER A 381 -6.37 -9.42 -0.51
C SER A 381 -7.20 -10.56 0.08
N PHE A 382 -8.41 -10.79 -0.45
CA PHE A 382 -9.24 -11.92 -0.08
C PHE A 382 -8.54 -13.26 -0.33
N PHE A 383 -8.02 -13.46 -1.55
CA PHE A 383 -7.32 -14.71 -1.89
C PHE A 383 -6.05 -14.91 -1.06
N SER A 384 -5.31 -13.84 -0.75
CA SER A 384 -4.17 -13.89 0.16
C SER A 384 -4.59 -14.31 1.58
N SER A 385 -5.74 -13.84 2.07
CA SER A 385 -6.26 -14.15 3.42
C SER A 385 -6.74 -15.61 3.56
N ILE A 386 -7.16 -16.26 2.48
CA ILE A 386 -7.61 -17.66 2.46
C ILE A 386 -6.52 -18.63 1.96
N LYS A 387 -5.25 -18.20 1.99
CA LYS A 387 -4.08 -19.01 1.59
C LYS A 387 -4.05 -19.42 0.11
N LYS A 388 -4.81 -18.73 -0.77
CA LYS A 388 -4.78 -18.91 -2.21
C LYS A 388 -3.87 -17.88 -2.88
N ALA A 389 -2.62 -17.82 -2.44
CA ALA A 389 -1.64 -16.81 -2.78
C ALA A 389 -1.43 -16.60 -4.28
N TYR A 390 -1.41 -17.67 -5.06
CA TYR A 390 -1.23 -17.58 -6.53
C TYR A 390 -2.36 -16.83 -7.23
N LEU A 391 -3.61 -17.01 -6.78
CA LEU A 391 -4.75 -16.23 -7.30
C LEU A 391 -4.67 -14.76 -6.85
N GLY A 392 -4.28 -14.51 -5.60
CA GLY A 392 -4.06 -13.16 -5.11
C GLY A 392 -2.96 -12.44 -5.91
N MET A 393 -1.85 -13.11 -6.18
CA MET A 393 -0.74 -12.60 -6.98
C MET A 393 -1.16 -12.34 -8.44
N PHE A 394 -1.83 -13.29 -9.07
CA PHE A 394 -2.34 -13.13 -10.43
C PHE A 394 -3.26 -11.91 -10.54
N LEU A 395 -4.23 -11.77 -9.64
CA LEU A 395 -5.14 -10.63 -9.63
C LEU A 395 -4.41 -9.30 -9.39
N SER A 396 -3.43 -9.26 -8.48
CA SER A 396 -2.68 -8.03 -8.22
C SER A 396 -1.86 -7.57 -9.44
N MET A 397 -1.34 -8.53 -10.22
CA MET A 397 -0.55 -8.23 -11.41
C MET A 397 -1.40 -7.95 -12.66
N THR A 398 -2.66 -8.39 -12.68
CA THR A 398 -3.55 -8.28 -13.86
C THR A 398 -3.67 -6.82 -14.30
N ARG A 399 -4.00 -5.90 -13.40
CA ARG A 399 -4.18 -4.49 -13.73
C ARG A 399 -2.88 -3.81 -14.15
N GLN A 400 -1.84 -3.93 -13.33
CA GLN A 400 -0.62 -3.12 -13.48
C GLN A 400 0.28 -3.65 -14.59
N VAL A 401 0.62 -4.95 -14.53
CA VAL A 401 1.65 -5.52 -15.39
C VAL A 401 1.07 -6.12 -16.66
N LEU A 402 -0.05 -6.86 -16.55
CA LEU A 402 -0.60 -7.56 -17.71
C LEU A 402 -1.35 -6.64 -18.66
N PHE A 403 -1.99 -5.57 -18.16
CA PHE A 403 -2.80 -4.69 -19.00
C PHE A 403 -2.28 -3.25 -19.04
N LEU A 404 -2.09 -2.56 -17.91
CA LEU A 404 -1.79 -1.13 -17.92
C LEU A 404 -0.45 -0.82 -18.60
N ILE A 405 0.63 -1.50 -18.24
CA ILE A 405 1.95 -1.26 -18.87
C ILE A 405 1.90 -1.49 -20.40
N PRO A 406 1.42 -2.66 -20.91
CA PRO A 406 1.32 -2.86 -22.35
C PRO A 406 0.42 -1.85 -23.04
N LEU A 407 -0.73 -1.49 -22.45
CA LEU A 407 -1.65 -0.53 -23.05
C LEU A 407 -1.05 0.88 -23.11
N VAL A 408 -0.32 1.34 -22.07
CA VAL A 408 0.39 2.63 -22.06
C VAL A 408 1.50 2.67 -23.13
N LEU A 409 2.08 1.53 -23.52
CA LEU A 409 3.11 1.46 -24.57
C LEU A 409 2.52 1.28 -25.98
N ILE A 410 1.35 0.65 -26.10
CA ILE A 410 0.75 0.30 -27.40
C ILE A 410 -0.24 1.37 -27.89
N LEU A 411 -1.20 1.78 -27.04
CA LEU A 411 -2.26 2.70 -27.45
C LEU A 411 -1.77 4.06 -27.92
N PRO A 412 -0.71 4.66 -27.37
CA PRO A 412 -0.20 5.94 -27.87
C PRO A 412 0.33 5.89 -29.29
N LYS A 413 0.71 4.73 -29.80
CA LYS A 413 1.12 4.56 -31.21
C LYS A 413 -0.03 4.83 -32.18
N PHE A 414 -1.28 4.64 -31.74
CA PHE A 414 -2.49 4.81 -32.55
C PHE A 414 -3.24 6.11 -32.23
N PHE A 415 -3.25 6.49 -30.96
CA PHE A 415 -4.07 7.60 -30.44
C PHE A 415 -3.24 8.75 -29.84
N GLY A 416 -1.90 8.73 -30.01
CA GLY A 416 -1.02 9.75 -29.44
C GLY A 416 -1.17 9.87 -27.91
N LEU A 417 -1.10 11.09 -27.39
CA LEU A 417 -1.20 11.37 -25.96
C LEU A 417 -2.50 10.84 -25.33
N ASN A 418 -3.62 10.87 -26.05
CA ASN A 418 -4.91 10.35 -25.57
C ASN A 418 -4.88 8.83 -25.35
N GLY A 419 -4.06 8.10 -26.10
CA GLY A 419 -3.90 6.66 -25.91
C GLY A 419 -3.40 6.28 -24.51
N ILE A 420 -2.58 7.15 -23.88
CA ILE A 420 -2.13 6.95 -22.51
C ILE A 420 -3.31 7.07 -21.55
N LEU A 421 -4.21 8.02 -21.79
CA LEU A 421 -5.38 8.24 -20.93
C LEU A 421 -6.38 7.08 -21.01
N TYR A 422 -6.56 6.48 -22.18
CA TYR A 422 -7.47 5.34 -22.38
C TYR A 422 -6.93 4.02 -21.79
N ALA A 423 -5.62 3.94 -21.53
CA ALA A 423 -5.00 2.71 -21.02
C ALA A 423 -5.55 2.30 -19.66
N ALA A 424 -5.75 3.25 -18.73
CA ALA A 424 -6.22 2.94 -17.38
C ALA A 424 -7.65 2.40 -17.35
N PRO A 425 -8.68 3.05 -17.94
CA PRO A 425 -10.04 2.50 -17.92
C PRO A 425 -10.13 1.10 -18.55
N ILE A 426 -9.38 0.82 -19.61
CA ILE A 426 -9.37 -0.51 -20.22
C ILE A 426 -8.76 -1.53 -19.26
N ALA A 427 -7.62 -1.20 -18.62
CA ALA A 427 -6.99 -2.08 -17.64
C ALA A 427 -7.89 -2.32 -16.43
N ASP A 428 -8.57 -1.28 -15.92
CA ASP A 428 -9.50 -1.35 -14.79
C ASP A 428 -10.69 -2.25 -15.10
N PHE A 429 -11.28 -2.10 -16.30
CA PHE A 429 -12.41 -2.93 -16.73
C PHE A 429 -12.03 -4.42 -16.81
N VAL A 430 -10.91 -4.74 -17.45
CA VAL A 430 -10.49 -6.14 -17.58
C VAL A 430 -10.13 -6.73 -16.22
N ALA A 431 -9.39 -5.99 -15.37
CA ALA A 431 -9.07 -6.42 -14.03
C ALA A 431 -10.32 -6.64 -13.17
N PHE A 432 -11.33 -5.78 -13.30
CA PHE A 432 -12.63 -5.94 -12.64
C PHE A 432 -13.31 -7.24 -13.08
N VAL A 433 -13.47 -7.48 -14.38
CA VAL A 433 -14.13 -8.66 -14.92
C VAL A 433 -13.42 -9.95 -14.47
N VAL A 434 -12.10 -9.99 -14.56
CA VAL A 434 -11.30 -11.14 -14.11
C VAL A 434 -11.48 -11.38 -12.60
N SER A 435 -11.48 -10.32 -11.80
CA SER A 435 -11.67 -10.41 -10.35
C SER A 435 -13.05 -10.95 -9.99
N VAL A 436 -14.10 -10.49 -10.65
CA VAL A 436 -15.48 -10.96 -10.44
C VAL A 436 -15.59 -12.45 -10.78
N ILE A 437 -15.04 -12.89 -11.92
CA ILE A 437 -15.05 -14.30 -12.32
C ILE A 437 -14.36 -15.17 -11.26
N CYS A 438 -13.17 -14.78 -10.80
CA CYS A 438 -12.42 -15.54 -9.79
C CYS A 438 -13.18 -15.62 -8.45
N ILE A 439 -13.79 -14.51 -8.00
CA ILE A 439 -14.56 -14.48 -6.75
C ILE A 439 -15.83 -15.34 -6.85
N LEU A 440 -16.56 -15.29 -7.95
CA LEU A 440 -17.75 -16.12 -8.15
C LEU A 440 -17.41 -17.60 -8.17
N ALA A 441 -16.31 -17.98 -8.84
CA ALA A 441 -15.81 -19.35 -8.82
C ALA A 441 -15.43 -19.82 -7.41
N GLU A 442 -14.77 -18.94 -6.63
CA GLU A 442 -14.40 -19.25 -5.26
C GLU A 442 -15.61 -19.38 -4.34
N PHE A 443 -16.60 -18.50 -4.47
CA PHE A 443 -17.83 -18.59 -3.69
C PHE A 443 -18.60 -19.88 -3.94
N LYS A 444 -18.58 -20.38 -5.19
CA LYS A 444 -19.16 -21.70 -5.50
C LYS A 444 -18.45 -22.81 -4.71
N LYS A 445 -17.11 -22.82 -4.67
CA LYS A 445 -16.31 -23.77 -3.89
C LYS A 445 -16.59 -23.67 -2.39
N LEU A 446 -16.68 -22.46 -1.84
CA LEU A 446 -17.00 -22.26 -0.42
C LEU A 446 -18.41 -22.78 -0.07
N ASN A 447 -19.39 -22.64 -0.99
CA ASN A 447 -20.72 -23.19 -0.80
C ASN A 447 -20.72 -24.73 -0.81
N GLU A 448 -19.91 -25.36 -1.66
CA GLU A 448 -19.75 -26.82 -1.71
C GLU A 448 -19.10 -27.33 -0.39
N LEU A 449 -18.05 -26.69 0.09
CA LEU A 449 -17.41 -27.02 1.36
C LEU A 449 -18.39 -26.92 2.54
N GLU A 450 -19.21 -25.87 2.58
CA GLU A 450 -20.23 -25.67 3.61
C GLU A 450 -21.30 -26.75 3.60
N LYS A 451 -21.72 -27.20 2.40
CA LYS A 451 -22.69 -28.30 2.27
C LYS A 451 -22.13 -29.63 2.77
N ASN A 452 -20.88 -29.96 2.41
CA ASN A 452 -20.24 -31.20 2.82
C ASN A 452 -20.09 -31.26 4.34
N MET A 453 -19.70 -30.16 4.99
CA MET A 453 -19.62 -30.10 6.46
C MET A 453 -20.96 -30.32 7.15
N LYS A 454 -22.06 -29.83 6.59
CA LYS A 454 -23.41 -30.07 7.13
C LYS A 454 -23.86 -31.53 6.99
N VAL A 455 -23.41 -32.22 5.93
CA VAL A 455 -23.67 -33.65 5.74
C VAL A 455 -22.86 -34.50 6.72
N ASP A 456 -21.58 -34.15 6.95
CA ASP A 456 -20.71 -34.89 7.87
C ASP A 456 -21.08 -34.67 9.36
N SER A 457 -21.90 -33.67 9.66
CA SER A 457 -22.39 -33.33 11.01
C SER A 457 -23.76 -33.95 11.33
N LEU A 458 -24.43 -34.60 10.39
CA LEU A 458 -25.67 -35.37 10.51
C LEU A 458 -25.38 -36.86 10.65
#